data_e96a09bbe6d0a02fdbc67ee012d582b0
#
_entry.id   e96a09bbe6d0a02fdbc67ee012d582b0
#
_cell.length_a   1.000
_cell.length_b   1.000
_cell.length_c   1.000
_cell.angle_alpha   90.00
_cell.angle_beta   90.00
_cell.angle_gamma   90.00
#
_symmetry.space_group_name_H-M   'P 1'
#
loop_
_entity.id
_entity.type
_entity.pdbx_description
1 polymer ?
#
loop_
_entity_poly.entity_id
_entity_poly.type
_entity_poly.pdbx_seq_one_letter_code
_entity_poly.pdbx_strand_id
1 'polypeptide(L)'
;MNKERKDLYCRSKKLNNVQKAVLQEVQLYEDQHETDICLWDITMTMDFLKAQKYIFPLEIYIAHQTMRAYVDYCARKGDRCEGGVLEASMDDIIGCLSEEGIRQYYLPRDRYLSLVKAMENPVDQFFLLGLYEGISSTVGNNEMMNVRISDIDGNTLHLPSRDIEISDELKEIMITSEQTFEYHGTREVHLDAKRDYVVKPTYRVNAGLSEIAFTRRIERVIEKFGDRFRLELLTPLKIMEIGRFDFIKRKVNSGEYSLNELFSWSADGKAYLHEKVYGPISRRSMMRKFYERALEI
;
A
#
# COMPACT_ATOMS: atom_id res chain seq x y z
N MET A 1 -15.59 -29.12 5.10
CA MET A 1 -16.85 -29.59 5.69
C MET A 1 -18.02 -28.84 5.05
N ASN A 2 -18.68 -27.93 5.39
CA ASN A 2 -19.90 -27.30 4.85
C ASN A 2 -19.75 -26.48 3.54
N LYS A 3 -19.19 -27.07 2.47
CA LYS A 3 -18.96 -26.38 1.19
C LYS A 3 -20.23 -25.81 0.57
N GLU A 4 -21.32 -26.59 0.54
CA GLU A 4 -22.61 -26.14 -0.01
C GLU A 4 -23.17 -24.91 0.72
N ARG A 5 -23.00 -24.84 2.04
CA ARG A 5 -23.42 -23.69 2.85
C ARG A 5 -22.57 -22.45 2.54
N LYS A 6 -21.24 -22.57 2.37
CA LYS A 6 -20.38 -21.48 1.97
C LYS A 6 -20.74 -20.96 0.57
N ASP A 7 -20.99 -21.87 -0.37
CA ASP A 7 -21.45 -21.52 -1.72
C ASP A 7 -22.78 -20.76 -1.70
N LEU A 8 -23.73 -21.21 -0.89
CA LEU A 8 -25.02 -20.54 -0.70
C LEU A 8 -24.82 -19.16 -0.08
N TYR A 9 -23.98 -19.04 0.95
CA TYR A 9 -23.63 -17.77 1.58
C TYR A 9 -23.01 -16.80 0.57
N CYS A 10 -22.00 -17.25 -0.20
CA CYS A 10 -21.33 -16.44 -1.22
C CYS A 10 -22.33 -15.87 -2.24
N ARG A 11 -23.27 -16.68 -2.71
CA ARG A 11 -24.32 -16.26 -3.66
C ARG A 11 -25.31 -15.28 -3.02
N SER A 12 -25.79 -15.59 -1.81
CA SER A 12 -26.79 -14.78 -1.11
C SER A 12 -26.28 -13.39 -0.71
N LYS A 13 -25.00 -13.27 -0.38
CA LYS A 13 -24.36 -12.02 0.05
C LYS A 13 -23.62 -11.28 -1.07
N LYS A 14 -23.58 -11.83 -2.29
CA LYS A 14 -22.88 -11.26 -3.45
C LYS A 14 -21.44 -10.91 -3.13
N LEU A 15 -20.71 -11.82 -2.47
CA LEU A 15 -19.33 -11.61 -2.06
C LEU A 15 -18.44 -11.33 -3.28
N ASN A 16 -17.45 -10.43 -3.10
CA ASN A 16 -16.43 -10.18 -4.10
C ASN A 16 -15.41 -11.34 -4.16
N ASN A 17 -14.50 -11.29 -5.14
CA ASN A 17 -13.54 -12.38 -5.37
C ASN A 17 -12.59 -12.59 -4.19
N VAL A 18 -12.16 -11.50 -3.51
CA VAL A 18 -11.26 -11.58 -2.33
C VAL A 18 -11.96 -12.34 -1.19
N GLN A 19 -13.19 -11.96 -0.88
CA GLN A 19 -13.98 -12.63 0.18
C GLN A 19 -14.26 -14.10 -0.14
N LYS A 20 -14.52 -14.42 -1.41
CA LYS A 20 -14.68 -15.81 -1.85
C LYS A 20 -13.40 -16.62 -1.69
N ALA A 21 -12.25 -16.04 -2.05
CA ALA A 21 -10.97 -16.68 -1.87
C ALA A 21 -10.71 -17.01 -0.38
N VAL A 22 -10.98 -16.06 0.52
CA VAL A 22 -10.85 -16.31 1.98
C VAL A 22 -11.70 -17.51 2.42
N LEU A 23 -12.96 -17.62 1.96
CA LEU A 23 -13.81 -18.76 2.34
C LEU A 23 -13.37 -20.07 1.69
N GLN A 24 -12.67 -20.03 0.55
CA GLN A 24 -12.04 -21.22 -0.04
C GLN A 24 -10.86 -21.68 0.79
N GLU A 25 -9.99 -20.76 1.25
CA GLU A 25 -8.89 -21.09 2.15
C GLU A 25 -9.38 -21.64 3.50
N VAL A 26 -10.44 -21.03 4.05
CA VAL A 26 -11.13 -21.58 5.23
C VAL A 26 -11.61 -23.00 4.98
N GLN A 27 -12.21 -23.28 3.82
CA GLN A 27 -12.67 -24.62 3.49
C GLN A 27 -11.53 -25.64 3.44
N LEU A 28 -10.39 -25.27 2.84
CA LEU A 28 -9.21 -26.14 2.79
C LEU A 28 -8.66 -26.43 4.19
N TYR A 29 -8.62 -25.42 5.06
CA TYR A 29 -8.16 -25.56 6.43
C TYR A 29 -9.11 -26.43 7.27
N GLU A 30 -10.42 -26.25 7.12
CA GLU A 30 -11.44 -27.11 7.74
C GLU A 30 -11.29 -28.59 7.33
N ASP A 31 -11.08 -28.83 6.02
CA ASP A 31 -10.92 -30.19 5.50
C ASP A 31 -9.63 -30.84 5.99
N GLN A 32 -8.56 -30.06 6.23
CA GLN A 32 -7.29 -30.55 6.81
C GLN A 32 -7.41 -30.88 8.31
N HIS A 33 -8.18 -30.08 9.05
CA HIS A 33 -8.31 -30.21 10.51
C HIS A 33 -9.59 -30.91 10.95
N GLU A 34 -10.41 -31.37 10.02
CA GLU A 34 -11.69 -32.04 10.24
C GLU A 34 -12.65 -31.25 11.18
N THR A 35 -12.58 -29.92 11.16
CA THR A 35 -13.30 -29.03 12.08
C THR A 35 -13.93 -27.86 11.33
N ASP A 36 -15.25 -27.66 11.50
CA ASP A 36 -15.99 -26.52 10.92
C ASP A 36 -15.59 -25.20 11.60
N ILE A 37 -15.46 -24.12 10.83
CA ILE A 37 -15.10 -22.79 11.33
C ILE A 37 -16.01 -22.29 12.47
N CYS A 38 -17.26 -22.72 12.51
CA CYS A 38 -18.17 -22.41 13.62
C CYS A 38 -17.70 -22.99 14.96
N LEU A 39 -16.87 -24.02 14.93
CA LEU A 39 -16.34 -24.70 16.13
C LEU A 39 -14.91 -24.29 16.45
N TRP A 40 -14.33 -23.35 15.72
CA TRP A 40 -12.96 -22.89 16.00
C TRP A 40 -12.94 -22.08 17.27
N ASP A 41 -11.98 -22.38 18.12
CA ASP A 41 -11.56 -21.52 19.22
C ASP A 41 -10.65 -20.38 18.72
N ILE A 42 -10.23 -19.50 19.63
CA ILE A 42 -9.36 -18.39 19.29
C ILE A 42 -7.99 -18.85 18.78
N THR A 43 -7.44 -19.94 19.35
CA THR A 43 -6.14 -20.49 18.94
C THR A 43 -6.18 -20.95 17.50
N MET A 44 -7.18 -21.74 17.15
CA MET A 44 -7.37 -22.25 15.79
C MET A 44 -7.61 -21.13 14.78
N THR A 45 -8.34 -20.09 15.18
CA THR A 45 -8.54 -18.88 14.38
C THR A 45 -7.20 -18.17 14.11
N MET A 46 -6.36 -17.99 15.14
CA MET A 46 -5.05 -17.34 14.99
C MET A 46 -4.10 -18.19 14.15
N ASP A 47 -4.09 -19.51 14.35
CA ASP A 47 -3.23 -20.42 13.58
C ASP A 47 -3.59 -20.40 12.09
N PHE A 48 -4.88 -20.40 11.77
CA PHE A 48 -5.33 -20.20 10.40
C PHE A 48 -4.81 -18.86 9.81
N LEU A 49 -5.01 -17.74 10.52
CA LEU A 49 -4.58 -16.43 10.04
C LEU A 49 -3.06 -16.32 9.85
N LYS A 50 -2.25 -16.92 10.75
CA LYS A 50 -0.79 -17.01 10.62
C LYS A 50 -0.37 -17.85 9.42
N ALA A 51 -1.06 -18.98 9.17
CA ALA A 51 -0.77 -19.87 8.05
C ALA A 51 -0.93 -19.18 6.68
N GLN A 52 -1.80 -18.16 6.58
CA GLN A 52 -2.01 -17.40 5.35
C GLN A 52 -0.88 -16.40 5.04
N LYS A 53 0.02 -16.14 5.99
CA LYS A 53 1.20 -15.25 5.83
C LYS A 53 0.85 -13.84 5.31
N TYR A 54 -0.26 -13.28 5.76
CA TYR A 54 -0.64 -11.90 5.41
C TYR A 54 0.47 -10.92 5.80
N ILE A 55 0.71 -9.93 4.92
CA ILE A 55 1.69 -8.86 5.13
C ILE A 55 0.97 -7.55 5.46
N PHE A 56 -0.19 -7.33 4.85
CA PHE A 56 -0.90 -6.06 4.95
C PHE A 56 -2.04 -6.11 5.97
N PRO A 57 -2.12 -5.10 6.85
CA PRO A 57 -3.18 -5.01 7.85
C PRO A 57 -4.59 -5.09 7.26
N LEU A 58 -4.80 -4.48 6.10
CA LEU A 58 -6.10 -4.48 5.44
C LEU A 58 -6.50 -5.87 4.93
N GLU A 59 -5.55 -6.66 4.43
CA GLU A 59 -5.81 -8.01 3.91
C GLU A 59 -6.26 -8.93 5.03
N ILE A 60 -5.50 -9.00 6.12
CA ILE A 60 -5.86 -9.85 7.26
C ILE A 60 -7.16 -9.38 7.93
N TYR A 61 -7.40 -8.06 7.97
CA TYR A 61 -8.67 -7.53 8.46
C TYR A 61 -9.85 -7.97 7.59
N ILE A 62 -9.75 -7.88 6.26
CA ILE A 62 -10.80 -8.33 5.35
C ILE A 62 -11.04 -9.83 5.52
N ALA A 63 -9.98 -10.63 5.66
CA ALA A 63 -10.08 -12.06 5.90
C ALA A 63 -10.88 -12.33 7.18
N HIS A 64 -10.47 -11.74 8.31
CA HIS A 64 -11.17 -11.91 9.58
C HIS A 64 -12.63 -11.44 9.52
N GLN A 65 -12.91 -10.27 8.94
CA GLN A 65 -14.30 -9.79 8.80
C GLN A 65 -15.16 -10.70 7.93
N THR A 66 -14.58 -11.33 6.91
CA THR A 66 -15.26 -12.30 6.06
C THR A 66 -15.62 -13.57 6.85
N MET A 67 -14.67 -14.09 7.62
CA MET A 67 -14.87 -15.23 8.52
C MET A 67 -15.95 -14.92 9.55
N ARG A 68 -15.84 -13.79 10.23
CA ARG A 68 -16.80 -13.32 11.23
C ARG A 68 -18.21 -13.21 10.67
N ALA A 69 -18.37 -12.57 9.52
CA ALA A 69 -19.67 -12.42 8.88
C ALA A 69 -20.30 -13.77 8.45
N TYR A 70 -19.47 -14.76 8.08
CA TYR A 70 -19.92 -16.11 7.78
C TYR A 70 -20.35 -16.85 9.05
N VAL A 71 -19.58 -16.81 10.12
CA VAL A 71 -19.94 -17.44 11.42
C VAL A 71 -21.21 -16.83 11.98
N ASP A 72 -21.35 -15.49 11.95
CA ASP A 72 -22.60 -14.80 12.31
C ASP A 72 -23.81 -15.27 11.47
N TYR A 73 -23.60 -15.52 10.19
CA TYR A 73 -24.65 -16.07 9.33
C TYR A 73 -25.05 -17.49 9.76
N CYS A 74 -24.09 -18.36 10.08
CA CYS A 74 -24.34 -19.72 10.55
C CYS A 74 -25.11 -19.71 11.88
N ALA A 75 -24.66 -18.90 12.83
CA ALA A 75 -25.33 -18.74 14.13
C ALA A 75 -26.80 -18.30 14.00
N ARG A 76 -27.09 -17.36 13.10
CA ARG A 76 -28.48 -16.94 12.80
C ARG A 76 -29.32 -18.03 12.14
N LYS A 77 -28.70 -19.06 11.57
CA LYS A 77 -29.39 -20.24 11.00
C LYS A 77 -29.58 -21.36 12.02
N GLY A 78 -29.14 -21.13 13.27
CA GLY A 78 -29.30 -22.08 14.36
C GLY A 78 -28.13 -23.05 14.52
N ASP A 79 -27.00 -22.80 13.84
CA ASP A 79 -25.81 -23.61 14.06
C ASP A 79 -25.15 -23.28 15.41
N ARG A 80 -24.60 -24.31 16.06
CA ARG A 80 -23.71 -24.11 17.21
C ARG A 80 -22.43 -23.44 16.74
N CYS A 81 -22.08 -22.29 17.30
CA CYS A 81 -20.83 -21.60 17.06
C CYS A 81 -20.09 -21.38 18.40
N GLU A 82 -18.80 -21.75 18.42
CA GLU A 82 -17.89 -21.47 19.54
C GLU A 82 -17.25 -20.11 19.26
N GLY A 83 -17.21 -19.15 20.03
CA GLY A 83 -16.92 -17.74 19.75
C GLY A 83 -15.55 -17.37 19.20
N GLY A 84 -14.61 -18.30 18.95
CA GLY A 84 -13.22 -17.99 18.65
C GLY A 84 -12.98 -16.97 17.52
N VAL A 85 -13.72 -17.09 16.40
CA VAL A 85 -13.64 -16.09 15.31
C VAL A 85 -14.25 -14.75 15.73
N LEU A 86 -15.27 -14.74 16.58
CA LEU A 86 -16.00 -13.54 17.03
C LEU A 86 -15.25 -12.81 18.14
N GLU A 87 -14.48 -13.52 18.96
CA GLU A 87 -13.75 -13.02 20.12
C GLU A 87 -12.38 -12.39 19.77
N ALA A 88 -11.83 -12.74 18.62
CA ALA A 88 -10.53 -12.23 18.18
C ALA A 88 -10.50 -10.70 18.15
N SER A 89 -9.61 -10.12 18.96
CA SER A 89 -9.39 -8.68 19.03
C SER A 89 -8.56 -8.18 17.84
N MET A 90 -8.50 -6.87 17.66
CA MET A 90 -7.65 -6.27 16.62
C MET A 90 -6.16 -6.55 16.87
N ASP A 91 -5.73 -6.62 18.13
CA ASP A 91 -4.35 -6.91 18.49
C ASP A 91 -3.98 -8.35 18.14
N ASP A 92 -4.88 -9.31 18.41
CA ASP A 92 -4.70 -10.69 18.02
C ASP A 92 -4.51 -10.83 16.51
N ILE A 93 -5.37 -10.16 15.73
CA ILE A 93 -5.36 -10.21 14.27
C ILE A 93 -4.07 -9.60 13.71
N ILE A 94 -3.68 -8.40 14.16
CA ILE A 94 -2.43 -7.76 13.75
C ILE A 94 -1.22 -8.60 14.20
N GLY A 95 -1.32 -9.27 15.35
CA GLY A 95 -0.34 -10.24 15.82
C GLY A 95 -0.10 -11.44 14.90
N CYS A 96 -1.00 -11.73 13.96
CA CYS A 96 -0.86 -12.83 12.99
C CYS A 96 -0.16 -12.42 11.69
N LEU A 97 0.18 -11.14 11.49
CA LEU A 97 0.93 -10.71 10.31
C LEU A 97 2.31 -11.36 10.24
N SER A 98 2.74 -11.68 9.02
CA SER A 98 4.04 -12.29 8.75
C SER A 98 5.16 -11.28 8.96
N GLU A 99 5.98 -11.47 10.00
CA GLU A 99 7.15 -10.63 10.27
C GLU A 99 8.17 -10.68 9.11
N GLU A 100 8.44 -11.89 8.61
CA GLU A 100 9.32 -12.06 7.46
C GLU A 100 8.78 -11.34 6.24
N GLY A 101 7.48 -11.44 5.98
CA GLY A 101 6.80 -10.73 4.90
C GLY A 101 6.90 -9.21 5.05
N ILE A 102 6.72 -8.70 6.28
CA ILE A 102 6.86 -7.26 6.57
C ILE A 102 8.30 -6.80 6.28
N ARG A 103 9.32 -7.51 6.79
CA ARG A 103 10.73 -7.18 6.53
C ARG A 103 11.12 -7.23 5.05
N GLN A 104 10.54 -8.13 4.30
CA GLN A 104 10.81 -8.26 2.86
C GLN A 104 10.10 -7.18 2.04
N TYR A 105 8.91 -6.78 2.47
CA TYR A 105 8.09 -5.82 1.75
C TYR A 105 8.52 -4.37 1.98
N TYR A 106 8.78 -4.00 3.22
CA TYR A 106 9.22 -2.65 3.56
C TYR A 106 10.73 -2.51 3.32
N LEU A 107 11.07 -2.28 2.05
CA LEU A 107 12.45 -2.11 1.62
C LEU A 107 13.10 -0.93 2.36
N PRO A 108 14.30 -1.11 2.94
CA PRO A 108 15.08 0.00 3.45
C PRO A 108 15.33 1.06 2.36
N ARG A 109 15.41 2.34 2.76
CA ARG A 109 15.54 3.47 1.83
C ARG A 109 16.74 3.32 0.87
N ASP A 110 17.88 2.89 1.35
CA ASP A 110 19.08 2.68 0.54
C ASP A 110 18.84 1.64 -0.57
N ARG A 111 18.16 0.56 -0.24
CA ARG A 111 17.79 -0.47 -1.20
C ARG A 111 16.76 0.05 -2.20
N TYR A 112 15.79 0.84 -1.74
CA TYR A 112 14.81 1.47 -2.63
C TYR A 112 15.47 2.48 -3.57
N LEU A 113 16.37 3.32 -3.07
CA LEU A 113 17.17 4.25 -3.89
C LEU A 113 18.04 3.52 -4.92
N SER A 114 18.56 2.34 -4.59
CA SER A 114 19.28 1.51 -5.56
C SER A 114 18.38 1.03 -6.71
N LEU A 115 17.11 0.74 -6.43
CA LEU A 115 16.10 0.46 -7.46
C LEU A 115 15.86 1.70 -8.34
N VAL A 116 15.62 2.85 -7.71
CA VAL A 116 15.40 4.12 -8.44
C VAL A 116 16.56 4.43 -9.39
N LYS A 117 17.79 4.32 -8.89
CA LYS A 117 19.01 4.56 -9.68
C LYS A 117 19.24 3.56 -10.81
N ALA A 118 18.61 2.39 -10.75
CA ALA A 118 18.68 1.40 -11.84
C ALA A 118 17.77 1.74 -13.03
N MET A 119 16.88 2.73 -12.89
CA MET A 119 16.03 3.21 -13.99
C MET A 119 16.83 4.09 -14.95
N GLU A 120 16.64 3.86 -16.27
CA GLU A 120 17.34 4.60 -17.33
C GLU A 120 16.74 6.00 -17.55
N ASN A 121 15.40 6.10 -17.38
CA ASN A 121 14.68 7.35 -17.64
C ASN A 121 14.51 8.16 -16.36
N PRO A 122 14.93 9.42 -16.30
CA PRO A 122 14.72 10.29 -15.15
C PRO A 122 13.25 10.41 -14.74
N VAL A 123 12.34 10.38 -15.70
CA VAL A 123 10.90 10.43 -15.40
C VAL A 123 10.40 9.17 -14.68
N ASP A 124 10.98 8.00 -14.95
CA ASP A 124 10.64 6.76 -14.23
C ASP A 124 11.24 6.77 -12.82
N GLN A 125 12.46 7.33 -12.67
CA GLN A 125 13.06 7.60 -11.36
C GLN A 125 12.18 8.55 -10.53
N PHE A 126 11.69 9.63 -11.15
CA PHE A 126 10.75 10.55 -10.51
C PHE A 126 9.45 9.86 -10.08
N PHE A 127 8.87 9.01 -10.91
CA PHE A 127 7.66 8.27 -10.52
C PHE A 127 7.87 7.40 -9.29
N LEU A 128 8.97 6.66 -9.24
CA LEU A 128 9.26 5.81 -8.10
C LEU A 128 9.55 6.62 -6.84
N LEU A 129 10.48 7.56 -6.90
CA LEU A 129 10.90 8.29 -5.72
C LEU A 129 9.85 9.32 -5.26
N GLY A 130 9.14 9.94 -6.20
CA GLY A 130 8.05 10.87 -5.90
C GLY A 130 6.89 10.19 -5.16
N LEU A 131 6.47 8.99 -5.61
CA LEU A 131 5.48 8.19 -4.87
C LEU A 131 5.97 7.82 -3.48
N TYR A 132 7.22 7.39 -3.39
CA TYR A 132 7.84 7.02 -2.12
C TYR A 132 7.89 8.20 -1.13
N GLU A 133 8.13 9.42 -1.61
CA GLU A 133 8.17 10.64 -0.78
C GLU A 133 6.80 11.33 -0.65
N GLY A 134 5.73 10.73 -1.17
CA GLY A 134 4.36 11.13 -0.88
C GLY A 134 3.66 11.95 -1.96
N ILE A 135 4.25 12.14 -3.16
CA ILE A 135 3.57 12.78 -4.27
C ILE A 135 2.49 11.83 -4.80
N SER A 136 1.24 12.24 -4.78
CA SER A 136 0.11 11.37 -5.13
C SER A 136 -0.09 11.22 -6.64
N SER A 137 -0.51 10.02 -7.05
CA SER A 137 -0.95 9.71 -8.42
C SER A 137 -2.41 9.25 -8.49
N THR A 138 -3.19 9.46 -7.43
CA THR A 138 -4.58 8.98 -7.37
C THR A 138 -5.52 9.77 -8.28
N VAL A 139 -6.58 9.08 -8.76
CA VAL A 139 -7.65 9.70 -9.57
C VAL A 139 -8.22 10.92 -8.88
N GLY A 140 -8.27 12.03 -9.60
CA GLY A 140 -8.78 13.32 -9.10
C GLY A 140 -7.76 14.14 -8.30
N ASN A 141 -6.62 13.58 -7.94
CA ASN A 141 -5.49 14.28 -7.31
C ASN A 141 -4.17 13.86 -7.95
N ASN A 142 -4.00 14.17 -9.24
CA ASN A 142 -2.83 13.77 -10.01
C ASN A 142 -1.69 14.80 -9.84
N GLU A 143 -1.20 14.91 -8.60
CA GLU A 143 -0.08 15.80 -8.27
C GLU A 143 1.13 15.47 -9.14
N MET A 144 1.46 14.18 -9.26
CA MET A 144 2.62 13.66 -10.00
C MET A 144 2.71 14.19 -11.44
N MET A 145 1.56 14.38 -12.13
CA MET A 145 1.52 14.82 -13.52
C MET A 145 1.57 16.33 -13.69
N ASN A 146 1.37 17.09 -12.60
CA ASN A 146 1.22 18.54 -12.64
C ASN A 146 2.36 19.30 -11.96
N VAL A 147 3.26 18.58 -11.29
CA VAL A 147 4.41 19.17 -10.59
C VAL A 147 5.36 19.87 -11.56
N ARG A 148 5.83 21.05 -11.14
CA ARG A 148 6.81 21.87 -11.83
C ARG A 148 8.02 22.12 -10.95
N ILE A 149 9.15 22.49 -11.55
CA ILE A 149 10.34 22.92 -10.79
C ILE A 149 10.07 24.21 -10.01
N SER A 150 9.22 25.08 -10.54
CA SER A 150 8.80 26.32 -9.85
C SER A 150 8.02 26.08 -8.55
N ASP A 151 7.52 24.87 -8.32
CA ASP A 151 6.79 24.50 -7.11
C ASP A 151 7.74 24.14 -5.96
N ILE A 152 9.07 24.17 -6.18
CA ILE A 152 10.08 23.82 -5.19
C ILE A 152 10.69 25.09 -4.58
N ASP A 153 10.61 25.21 -3.25
CA ASP A 153 11.33 26.21 -2.47
C ASP A 153 12.23 25.50 -1.44
N GLY A 154 13.54 25.60 -1.61
CA GLY A 154 14.51 24.82 -0.83
C GLY A 154 14.29 23.31 -1.02
N ASN A 155 13.89 22.63 0.03
CA ASN A 155 13.49 21.22 0.03
C ASN A 155 11.97 21.06 0.29
N THR A 156 11.20 22.14 0.18
CA THR A 156 9.74 22.09 0.28
C THR A 156 9.14 22.08 -1.12
N LEU A 157 8.31 21.10 -1.39
CA LEU A 157 7.48 21.02 -2.60
C LEU A 157 6.06 21.47 -2.28
N HIS A 158 5.63 22.54 -2.92
CA HIS A 158 4.28 23.09 -2.82
C HIS A 158 3.33 22.37 -3.75
N LEU A 159 2.48 21.50 -3.19
CA LEU A 159 1.42 20.80 -3.94
C LEU A 159 0.10 21.56 -3.81
N PRO A 160 -0.89 21.35 -4.70
CA PRO A 160 -2.15 22.11 -4.71
C PRO A 160 -2.91 22.10 -3.38
N SER A 161 -2.75 21.06 -2.57
CA SER A 161 -3.49 20.89 -1.31
C SER A 161 -2.62 20.86 -0.05
N ARG A 162 -1.28 20.83 -0.21
CA ARG A 162 -0.33 20.64 0.90
C ARG A 162 1.10 20.93 0.49
N ASP A 163 1.95 21.14 1.48
CA ASP A 163 3.40 21.18 1.32
C ASP A 163 4.01 19.88 1.83
N ILE A 164 5.02 19.37 1.14
CA ILE A 164 5.80 18.21 1.57
C ILE A 164 7.29 18.51 1.53
N GLU A 165 8.04 17.94 2.47
CA GLU A 165 9.51 17.96 2.46
C GLU A 165 10.02 16.87 1.53
N ILE A 166 10.84 17.22 0.55
CA ILE A 166 11.47 16.31 -0.40
C ILE A 166 12.97 16.20 -0.16
N SER A 167 13.53 15.05 -0.53
CA SER A 167 14.97 14.84 -0.45
C SER A 167 15.74 15.56 -1.56
N ASP A 168 17.02 15.78 -1.34
CA ASP A 168 17.93 16.31 -2.37
C ASP A 168 17.97 15.39 -3.59
N GLU A 169 17.92 14.06 -3.38
CA GLU A 169 17.88 13.09 -4.46
C GLU A 169 16.62 13.23 -5.32
N LEU A 170 15.44 13.43 -4.71
CA LEU A 170 14.22 13.64 -5.47
C LEU A 170 14.27 14.95 -6.25
N LYS A 171 14.78 16.01 -5.63
CA LYS A 171 14.95 17.32 -6.27
C LYS A 171 15.86 17.24 -7.50
N GLU A 172 17.01 16.57 -7.40
CA GLU A 172 17.93 16.34 -8.53
C GLU A 172 17.26 15.56 -9.66
N ILE A 173 16.51 14.51 -9.32
CA ILE A 173 15.76 13.70 -10.29
C ILE A 173 14.68 14.57 -10.98
N MET A 174 13.97 15.41 -10.24
CA MET A 174 12.96 16.32 -10.81
C MET A 174 13.57 17.29 -11.81
N ILE A 175 14.71 17.92 -11.47
CA ILE A 175 15.44 18.82 -12.36
C ILE A 175 15.88 18.07 -13.64
N THR A 176 16.47 16.89 -13.47
CA THR A 176 16.94 16.07 -14.59
C THR A 176 15.78 15.63 -15.48
N SER A 177 14.64 15.24 -14.90
CA SER A 177 13.44 14.85 -15.62
C SER A 177 12.85 16.03 -16.41
N GLU A 178 12.81 17.23 -15.82
CA GLU A 178 12.36 18.44 -16.49
C GLU A 178 13.26 18.81 -17.69
N GLN A 179 14.55 18.59 -17.61
CA GLN A 179 15.53 18.85 -18.68
C GLN A 179 15.57 17.74 -19.73
N THR A 180 14.89 16.62 -19.53
CA THR A 180 14.87 15.50 -20.45
C THR A 180 13.79 15.69 -21.52
N PHE A 181 14.17 15.54 -22.80
CA PHE A 181 13.25 15.70 -23.96
C PHE A 181 13.07 14.40 -24.75
N GLU A 182 13.67 13.33 -24.30
CA GLU A 182 13.54 12.00 -24.92
C GLU A 182 13.23 10.96 -23.84
N TYR A 183 12.38 10.01 -24.20
CA TYR A 183 12.07 8.87 -23.34
C TYR A 183 12.51 7.59 -24.05
N HIS A 184 13.41 6.86 -23.42
CA HIS A 184 13.93 5.59 -23.91
C HIS A 184 13.03 4.45 -23.47
N GLY A 185 12.26 3.89 -24.41
CA GLY A 185 11.39 2.74 -24.21
C GLY A 185 11.65 1.68 -25.29
N THR A 186 10.63 0.94 -25.68
CA THR A 186 10.69 0.06 -26.87
C THR A 186 10.91 0.85 -28.16
N ARG A 187 10.61 2.13 -28.14
CA ARG A 187 10.91 3.13 -29.18
C ARG A 187 11.26 4.43 -28.48
N GLU A 188 12.18 5.19 -29.06
CA GLU A 188 12.43 6.57 -28.64
C GLU A 188 11.20 7.43 -28.87
N VAL A 189 10.84 8.20 -27.85
CA VAL A 189 9.70 9.11 -27.91
C VAL A 189 10.15 10.49 -27.49
N HIS A 190 9.96 11.48 -28.38
CA HIS A 190 10.23 12.87 -28.06
C HIS A 190 9.14 13.45 -27.14
N LEU A 191 9.58 14.16 -26.11
CA LEU A 191 8.73 14.84 -25.15
C LEU A 191 8.51 16.30 -25.55
N ASP A 192 7.40 16.90 -25.10
CA ASP A 192 7.07 18.29 -25.43
C ASP A 192 7.97 19.28 -24.68
N ALA A 193 8.97 19.84 -25.39
CA ALA A 193 9.92 20.81 -24.86
C ALA A 193 9.31 22.15 -24.41
N LYS A 194 8.05 22.43 -24.77
CA LYS A 194 7.38 23.69 -24.42
C LYS A 194 6.70 23.66 -23.04
N ARG A 195 6.73 22.52 -22.37
CA ARG A 195 6.09 22.32 -21.08
C ARG A 195 7.13 22.30 -19.96
N ASP A 196 6.93 23.10 -18.95
CA ASP A 196 7.76 23.23 -17.74
C ASP A 196 7.39 22.24 -16.63
N TYR A 197 6.72 21.14 -16.99
CA TYR A 197 6.39 20.06 -16.07
C TYR A 197 7.57 19.11 -15.90
N VAL A 198 7.71 18.55 -14.69
CA VAL A 198 8.65 17.47 -14.41
C VAL A 198 8.33 16.25 -15.28
N VAL A 199 7.03 15.98 -15.50
CA VAL A 199 6.55 14.90 -16.41
C VAL A 199 5.99 15.54 -17.68
N LYS A 200 6.79 15.54 -18.74
CA LYS A 200 6.36 16.09 -20.03
C LYS A 200 5.47 15.12 -20.80
N PRO A 201 4.40 15.60 -21.45
CA PRO A 201 3.63 14.80 -22.38
C PRO A 201 4.46 14.47 -23.63
N THR A 202 4.06 13.47 -24.39
CA THR A 202 4.64 13.21 -25.70
C THR A 202 4.23 14.27 -26.72
N TYR A 203 5.13 14.63 -27.62
CA TYR A 203 4.93 15.72 -28.61
C TYR A 203 3.64 15.63 -29.45
N ARG A 204 3.03 14.46 -29.55
CA ARG A 204 1.84 14.22 -30.39
C ARG A 204 0.51 14.21 -29.62
N VAL A 205 0.54 14.35 -28.31
CA VAL A 205 -0.67 14.23 -27.49
C VAL A 205 -0.82 15.51 -26.67
N ASN A 206 -1.86 16.28 -26.95
CA ASN A 206 -2.20 17.50 -26.19
C ASN A 206 -2.66 17.23 -24.73
N ALA A 207 -2.58 15.99 -24.29
CA ALA A 207 -2.92 15.56 -22.93
C ALA A 207 -1.66 15.13 -22.19
N GLY A 208 -1.56 15.41 -20.90
CA GLY A 208 -0.53 14.87 -20.02
C GLY A 208 -0.52 13.33 -20.04
N LEU A 209 0.48 12.72 -19.38
CA LEU A 209 0.56 11.28 -19.28
C LEU A 209 -0.72 10.73 -18.64
N SER A 210 -1.37 9.76 -19.27
CA SER A 210 -2.57 9.15 -18.72
C SER A 210 -2.22 8.22 -17.55
N GLU A 211 -3.17 8.01 -16.65
CA GLU A 211 -3.06 7.06 -15.55
C GLU A 211 -2.70 5.64 -16.02
N ILE A 212 -3.26 5.23 -17.17
CA ILE A 212 -2.95 3.96 -17.82
C ILE A 212 -1.48 3.90 -18.24
N ALA A 213 -0.95 4.98 -18.81
CA ALA A 213 0.46 5.02 -19.21
C ALA A 213 1.39 5.00 -17.98
N PHE A 214 1.01 5.65 -16.89
CA PHE A 214 1.70 5.59 -15.61
C PHE A 214 1.73 4.17 -15.03
N THR A 215 0.57 3.52 -14.93
CA THR A 215 0.46 2.12 -14.45
C THR A 215 1.32 1.17 -15.27
N ARG A 216 1.29 1.29 -16.61
CA ARG A 216 2.14 0.48 -17.50
C ARG A 216 3.63 0.71 -17.32
N ARG A 217 4.06 1.89 -16.86
CA ARG A 217 5.48 2.13 -16.55
C ARG A 217 5.90 1.42 -15.26
N ILE A 218 5.06 1.45 -14.23
CA ILE A 218 5.30 0.67 -13.01
C ILE A 218 5.34 -0.84 -13.32
N GLU A 219 4.42 -1.33 -14.15
CA GLU A 219 4.42 -2.74 -14.60
C GLU A 219 5.74 -3.13 -15.28
N ARG A 220 6.30 -2.28 -16.14
CA ARG A 220 7.61 -2.52 -16.77
C ARG A 220 8.77 -2.53 -15.76
N VAL A 221 8.71 -1.68 -14.74
CA VAL A 221 9.69 -1.71 -13.65
C VAL A 221 9.64 -3.04 -12.93
N ILE A 222 8.44 -3.53 -12.62
CA ILE A 222 8.24 -4.83 -11.98
C ILE A 222 8.77 -5.95 -12.88
N GLU A 223 8.42 -5.95 -14.16
CA GLU A 223 8.87 -6.96 -15.13
C GLU A 223 10.41 -7.00 -15.27
N LYS A 224 11.06 -5.83 -15.32
CA LYS A 224 12.54 -5.74 -15.49
C LYS A 224 13.32 -6.05 -14.21
N PHE A 225 12.78 -5.74 -13.04
CA PHE A 225 13.51 -5.75 -11.77
C PHE A 225 12.84 -6.57 -10.66
N GLY A 226 11.66 -7.17 -10.92
CA GLY A 226 10.84 -7.87 -9.94
C GLY A 226 11.63 -8.92 -9.16
N ASP A 227 12.28 -9.83 -9.84
CA ASP A 227 13.06 -10.92 -9.22
C ASP A 227 14.21 -10.38 -8.35
N ARG A 228 14.91 -9.36 -8.84
CA ARG A 228 16.05 -8.77 -8.13
C ARG A 228 15.65 -8.06 -6.84
N PHE A 229 14.49 -7.41 -6.84
CA PHE A 229 14.01 -6.58 -5.72
C PHE A 229 12.77 -7.16 -5.04
N ARG A 230 12.26 -8.32 -5.48
CA ARG A 230 11.02 -8.95 -4.99
C ARG A 230 9.83 -8.01 -5.05
N LEU A 231 9.57 -7.48 -6.27
CA LEU A 231 8.58 -6.43 -6.51
C LEU A 231 7.23 -6.96 -7.05
N GLU A 232 6.94 -8.25 -6.97
CA GLU A 232 5.75 -8.89 -7.56
C GLU A 232 4.43 -8.23 -7.13
N LEU A 233 4.46 -7.55 -5.98
CA LEU A 233 3.31 -6.87 -5.42
C LEU A 233 3.37 -5.34 -5.56
N LEU A 234 4.35 -4.80 -6.29
CA LEU A 234 4.55 -3.35 -6.36
C LEU A 234 3.42 -2.68 -7.16
N THR A 235 2.76 -1.73 -6.54
CA THR A 235 1.78 -0.82 -7.17
C THR A 235 2.07 0.60 -6.72
N PRO A 236 1.57 1.64 -7.41
CA PRO A 236 1.73 3.02 -6.95
C PRO A 236 1.31 3.23 -5.49
N LEU A 237 0.18 2.65 -5.09
CA LEU A 237 -0.30 2.74 -3.71
C LEU A 237 0.67 2.05 -2.73
N LYS A 238 1.21 0.90 -3.10
CA LYS A 238 2.16 0.16 -2.26
C LYS A 238 3.50 0.88 -2.13
N ILE A 239 3.97 1.56 -3.18
CA ILE A 239 5.16 2.41 -3.09
C ILE A 239 4.93 3.53 -2.06
N MET A 240 3.76 4.18 -2.09
CA MET A 240 3.41 5.20 -1.11
C MET A 240 3.32 4.63 0.32
N GLU A 241 2.83 3.40 0.49
CA GLU A 241 2.79 2.73 1.80
C GLU A 241 4.20 2.41 2.32
N ILE A 242 5.11 1.95 1.46
CA ILE A 242 6.52 1.72 1.82
C ILE A 242 7.16 3.05 2.24
N GLY A 243 6.97 4.11 1.48
CA GLY A 243 7.48 5.44 1.80
C GLY A 243 6.91 6.00 3.11
N ARG A 244 5.62 5.84 3.34
CA ARG A 244 4.96 6.21 4.61
C ARG A 244 5.57 5.46 5.80
N PHE A 245 5.81 4.16 5.64
CA PHE A 245 6.43 3.36 6.69
C PHE A 245 7.85 3.86 7.00
N ASP A 246 8.68 4.09 5.97
CA ASP A 246 10.02 4.65 6.14
C ASP A 246 9.99 6.05 6.79
N PHE A 247 9.08 6.92 6.37
CA PHE A 247 8.90 8.24 6.98
C PHE A 247 8.60 8.12 8.48
N ILE A 248 7.62 7.28 8.86
CA ILE A 248 7.26 7.07 10.26
C ILE A 248 8.47 6.51 11.02
N LYS A 249 9.13 5.48 10.47
CA LYS A 249 10.31 4.85 11.09
C LYS A 249 11.45 5.85 11.31
N ARG A 250 11.76 6.70 10.32
CA ARG A 250 12.80 7.73 10.45
C ARG A 250 12.45 8.77 11.50
N LYS A 251 11.22 9.29 11.51
CA LYS A 251 10.76 10.32 12.46
C LYS A 251 10.74 9.80 13.90
N VAL A 252 10.40 8.53 14.10
CA VAL A 252 10.45 7.89 15.42
C VAL A 252 11.89 7.61 15.85
N ASN A 253 12.71 7.04 14.96
CA ASN A 253 14.09 6.67 15.28
C ASN A 253 15.00 7.90 15.52
N SER A 254 14.73 9.02 14.86
CA SER A 254 15.43 10.28 15.12
C SER A 254 15.03 10.97 16.43
N GLY A 255 13.96 10.51 17.06
CA GLY A 255 13.38 11.16 18.25
C GLY A 255 12.65 12.48 17.94
N GLU A 256 12.45 12.82 16.68
CA GLU A 256 11.72 14.04 16.27
C GLU A 256 10.25 13.96 16.66
N TYR A 257 9.64 12.78 16.52
CA TYR A 257 8.28 12.49 16.94
C TYR A 257 8.19 11.12 17.60
N SER A 258 7.37 11.00 18.61
CA SER A 258 6.87 9.69 19.05
C SER A 258 5.81 9.16 18.10
N LEU A 259 5.58 7.84 18.10
CA LEU A 259 4.51 7.25 17.31
C LEU A 259 3.13 7.83 17.69
N ASN A 260 2.94 8.14 18.99
CA ASN A 260 1.70 8.78 19.48
C ASN A 260 1.47 10.15 18.84
N GLU A 261 2.52 10.96 18.71
CA GLU A 261 2.42 12.29 18.07
C GLU A 261 2.12 12.15 16.57
N LEU A 262 2.78 11.23 15.88
CA LEU A 262 2.52 10.97 14.45
C LEU A 262 1.08 10.53 14.18
N PHE A 263 0.45 9.83 15.13
CA PHE A 263 -0.95 9.40 15.08
C PHE A 263 -1.89 10.29 15.89
N SER A 264 -1.43 11.44 16.36
CA SER A 264 -2.28 12.47 16.96
C SER A 264 -2.87 13.38 15.88
N TRP A 265 -4.02 13.98 16.18
CA TRP A 265 -4.61 14.99 15.32
C TRP A 265 -3.70 16.21 15.24
N SER A 266 -3.53 16.74 14.03
CA SER A 266 -2.88 18.03 13.83
C SER A 266 -3.59 19.14 14.63
N ALA A 267 -2.91 20.25 14.87
CA ALA A 267 -3.45 21.40 15.62
C ALA A 267 -4.78 21.93 15.03
N ASP A 268 -4.99 21.74 13.72
CA ASP A 268 -6.25 22.09 13.04
C ASP A 268 -7.32 20.98 13.13
N GLY A 269 -7.03 19.85 13.78
CA GLY A 269 -7.95 18.73 13.99
C GLY A 269 -8.36 17.97 12.73
N LYS A 270 -7.66 18.15 11.59
CA LYS A 270 -8.09 17.63 10.29
C LYS A 270 -7.42 16.34 9.86
N ALA A 271 -6.16 16.13 10.28
CA ALA A 271 -5.37 14.97 9.83
C ALA A 271 -4.30 14.59 10.85
N TYR A 272 -3.78 13.37 10.78
CA TYR A 272 -2.55 13.00 11.46
C TYR A 272 -1.32 13.58 10.73
N LEU A 273 -0.21 13.77 11.45
CA LEU A 273 0.99 14.38 10.86
C LEU A 273 1.46 13.63 9.61
N HIS A 274 1.54 12.30 9.64
CA HIS A 274 1.93 11.52 8.47
C HIS A 274 0.89 11.56 7.33
N GLU A 275 -0.38 11.86 7.63
CA GLU A 275 -1.41 12.01 6.60
C GLU A 275 -1.27 13.33 5.82
N LYS A 276 -0.59 14.33 6.38
CA LYS A 276 -0.27 15.56 5.64
C LYS A 276 0.68 15.28 4.48
N VAL A 277 1.57 14.31 4.64
CA VAL A 277 2.52 13.91 3.58
C VAL A 277 1.91 12.90 2.61
N TYR A 278 1.30 11.83 3.13
CA TYR A 278 0.88 10.68 2.33
C TYR A 278 -0.64 10.59 2.09
N GLY A 279 -1.39 11.60 2.53
CA GLY A 279 -2.85 11.56 2.51
C GLY A 279 -3.47 10.65 3.58
N PRO A 280 -4.81 10.63 3.67
CA PRO A 280 -5.52 9.91 4.71
C PRO A 280 -5.34 8.39 4.58
N ILE A 281 -5.33 7.71 5.73
CA ILE A 281 -5.41 6.25 5.80
C ILE A 281 -6.78 5.79 6.28
N SER A 282 -7.25 4.68 5.72
CA SER A 282 -8.43 4.01 6.26
C SER A 282 -8.07 3.29 7.58
N ARG A 283 -9.06 3.19 8.50
CA ARG A 283 -8.91 2.39 9.73
C ARG A 283 -7.70 2.78 10.59
N ARG A 284 -7.61 4.05 10.92
CA ARG A 284 -6.48 4.66 11.65
C ARG A 284 -6.02 3.88 12.88
N SER A 285 -6.94 3.39 13.72
CA SER A 285 -6.59 2.61 14.92
C SER A 285 -5.89 1.29 14.59
N MET A 286 -6.35 0.59 13.55
CA MET A 286 -5.71 -0.64 13.07
C MET A 286 -4.32 -0.35 12.50
N MET A 287 -4.19 0.69 11.69
CA MET A 287 -2.90 1.08 11.12
C MET A 287 -1.89 1.51 12.18
N ARG A 288 -2.35 2.22 13.22
CA ARG A 288 -1.48 2.55 14.36
C ARG A 288 -0.90 1.29 15.02
N LYS A 289 -1.74 0.32 15.35
CA LYS A 289 -1.30 -0.96 15.94
C LYS A 289 -0.34 -1.72 15.02
N PHE A 290 -0.59 -1.67 13.72
CA PHE A 290 0.33 -2.22 12.75
C PHE A 290 1.71 -1.55 12.80
N TYR A 291 1.78 -0.22 12.82
CA TYR A 291 3.06 0.49 12.91
C TYR A 291 3.76 0.27 14.26
N GLU A 292 3.01 0.21 15.37
CA GLU A 292 3.56 -0.19 16.68
C GLU A 292 4.32 -1.51 16.57
N ARG A 293 3.69 -2.53 16.00
CA ARG A 293 4.32 -3.84 15.79
C ARG A 293 5.46 -3.81 14.76
N ALA A 294 5.25 -3.16 13.62
CA ALA A 294 6.21 -3.18 12.51
C ALA A 294 7.50 -2.42 12.82
N LEU A 295 7.48 -1.44 13.73
CA LEU A 295 8.67 -0.73 14.20
C LEU A 295 9.53 -1.59 15.14
N GLU A 296 8.97 -2.62 15.77
CA GLU A 296 9.69 -3.57 16.63
C GLU A 296 10.40 -4.67 15.80
N ILE A 297 9.97 -4.87 14.55
CA ILE A 297 10.51 -5.84 13.60
C ILE A 297 11.72 -5.27 12.86
#